data_75e672a4f1ae48ea27da222b3dae53aa
#
_entry.id   75e672a4f1ae48ea27da222b3dae53aa
#
_cell.length_a   1.000
_cell.length_b   1.000
_cell.length_c   1.000
_cell.angle_alpha   90.00
_cell.angle_beta   90.00
_cell.angle_gamma   90.00
#
_symmetry.space_group_name_H-M   'P 1'
#
loop_
_entity.id
_entity.type
_entity.pdbx_description
1 polymer ?
#
loop_
_entity_poly.entity_id
_entity_poly.type
_entity_poly.pdbx_seq_one_letter_code
_entity_poly.pdbx_strand_id
1 'polypeptide(L)'
;MKVITEENLTSWRRHLHQNPELSLEEHKTKEFIASILREYGIEYQETLETGLVVIFKASIETKDTILFRADIDALPISEENDVDFKSKNDGVMHACGHDGHTTMLLGSVIEAADYYKNNATKVNSIFVFQPAEETFGGGNLLINDFDFSPYNILASYALHMNPDYPEGHIVSKPKEIMASANEYRIYIKGRAAHVGLKNTGIDALNVATMFFQEMLKLNALHTKARNTNIIHIGKMYGGDAMNVVAENAYLEGTIRTYSMEDLATIKAAIENTRVGLEHLTGASIRVDFAEGYPAVINDEVPYQVIREVIEKENIDYIELEEAYLYGEDFSFFSRLSPINYSFLGLRNEERNYVSGLHTPTFNFAEKILKVGVQYYLGVLKYYNE
;
A
#
# COMPACT_ATOMS: atom_id res chain seq x y z
N MET A 1 -7.13 30.75 -13.30
CA MET A 1 -5.89 30.15 -12.81
C MET A 1 -4.98 29.77 -13.98
N LYS A 2 -3.68 29.52 -13.78
CA LYS A 2 -2.84 28.93 -14.82
C LYS A 2 -3.35 27.51 -15.10
N VAL A 3 -3.58 27.18 -16.36
CA VAL A 3 -3.95 25.81 -16.76
C VAL A 3 -2.72 24.92 -16.64
N ILE A 4 -2.88 23.71 -16.10
CA ILE A 4 -1.81 22.74 -16.02
C ILE A 4 -1.48 22.21 -17.42
N THR A 5 -0.20 22.17 -17.75
CA THR A 5 0.31 21.62 -19.00
C THR A 5 0.99 20.28 -18.76
N GLU A 6 1.16 19.48 -19.81
CA GLU A 6 1.96 18.25 -19.74
C GLU A 6 3.41 18.54 -19.34
N GLU A 7 3.95 19.72 -19.66
CA GLU A 7 5.27 20.16 -19.22
C GLU A 7 5.34 20.33 -17.70
N ASN A 8 4.28 20.86 -17.07
CA ASN A 8 4.22 20.97 -15.62
C ASN A 8 4.29 19.56 -14.98
N LEU A 9 3.44 18.64 -15.42
CA LEU A 9 3.41 17.26 -14.90
C LEU A 9 4.78 16.57 -15.09
N THR A 10 5.36 16.67 -16.28
CA THR A 10 6.69 16.12 -16.56
C THR A 10 7.76 16.72 -15.65
N SER A 11 7.75 18.05 -15.49
CA SER A 11 8.73 18.75 -14.66
C SER A 11 8.62 18.37 -13.19
N TRP A 12 7.39 18.26 -12.65
CA TRP A 12 7.16 17.89 -11.27
C TRP A 12 7.56 16.42 -11.00
N ARG A 13 7.16 15.50 -11.87
CA ARG A 13 7.57 14.10 -11.77
C ARG A 13 9.09 13.95 -11.78
N ARG A 14 9.78 14.61 -12.70
CA ARG A 14 11.25 14.55 -12.80
C ARG A 14 11.94 15.16 -11.60
N HIS A 15 11.39 16.24 -11.03
CA HIS A 15 11.91 16.83 -9.80
C HIS A 15 11.81 15.83 -8.63
N LEU A 16 10.64 15.21 -8.43
CA LEU A 16 10.43 14.20 -7.40
C LEU A 16 11.36 13.01 -7.61
N HIS A 17 11.44 12.50 -8.83
CA HIS A 17 12.31 11.36 -9.18
C HIS A 17 13.80 11.64 -8.93
N GLN A 18 14.25 12.85 -9.16
CA GLN A 18 15.63 13.27 -8.87
C GLN A 18 15.94 13.42 -7.39
N ASN A 19 14.94 13.60 -6.54
CA ASN A 19 15.09 13.90 -5.12
C ASN A 19 14.27 12.95 -4.23
N PRO A 20 14.37 11.63 -4.44
CA PRO A 20 13.57 10.65 -3.70
C PRO A 20 14.00 10.62 -2.23
N GLU A 21 13.03 10.43 -1.33
CA GLU A 21 13.26 10.32 0.11
C GLU A 21 12.55 9.09 0.67
N LEU A 22 13.16 8.44 1.66
CA LEU A 22 12.62 7.23 2.29
C LEU A 22 11.42 7.55 3.18
N SER A 23 10.67 6.52 3.53
CA SER A 23 9.50 6.58 4.42
C SER A 23 9.81 7.34 5.72
N LEU A 24 8.95 8.31 6.07
CA LEU A 24 9.08 9.27 7.19
C LEU A 24 10.28 10.23 7.11
N GLU A 25 10.96 10.30 5.97
CA GLU A 25 12.04 11.25 5.69
C GLU A 25 11.70 12.20 4.53
N GLU A 26 10.46 12.22 4.04
CA GLU A 26 9.99 12.92 2.82
C GLU A 26 9.85 14.44 3.00
N HIS A 27 10.80 15.06 3.72
CA HIS A 27 10.74 16.48 4.06
C HIS A 27 10.85 17.41 2.85
N LYS A 28 11.76 17.11 1.89
CA LYS A 28 11.92 17.91 0.67
C LYS A 28 10.80 17.63 -0.32
N THR A 29 10.30 16.41 -0.37
CA THR A 29 9.14 16.00 -1.13
C THR A 29 7.91 16.79 -0.68
N LYS A 30 7.65 16.83 0.64
CA LYS A 30 6.59 17.66 1.23
C LYS A 30 6.76 19.14 0.88
N GLU A 31 7.96 19.70 1.06
CA GLU A 31 8.22 21.11 0.77
C GLU A 31 8.06 21.45 -0.72
N PHE A 32 8.44 20.53 -1.61
CA PHE A 32 8.21 20.70 -3.05
C PHE A 32 6.72 20.75 -3.36
N ILE A 33 5.91 19.80 -2.87
CA ILE A 33 4.46 19.80 -3.04
C ILE A 33 3.87 21.10 -2.48
N ALA A 34 4.23 21.47 -1.25
CA ALA A 34 3.79 22.70 -0.60
C ALA A 34 4.16 23.96 -1.39
N SER A 35 5.34 23.99 -2.02
CA SER A 35 5.78 25.11 -2.84
C SER A 35 4.89 25.32 -4.08
N ILE A 36 4.49 24.22 -4.73
CA ILE A 36 3.55 24.26 -5.86
C ILE A 36 2.16 24.70 -5.38
N LEU A 37 1.65 24.14 -4.28
CA LEU A 37 0.35 24.56 -3.73
C LEU A 37 0.33 26.07 -3.42
N ARG A 38 1.40 26.60 -2.81
CA ARG A 38 1.54 28.07 -2.55
C ARG A 38 1.61 28.89 -3.84
N GLU A 39 2.30 28.41 -4.89
CA GLU A 39 2.35 29.10 -6.19
C GLU A 39 0.95 29.27 -6.80
N TYR A 40 0.07 28.29 -6.60
CA TYR A 40 -1.31 28.33 -7.07
C TYR A 40 -2.30 28.92 -6.06
N GLY A 41 -1.83 29.34 -4.88
CA GLY A 41 -2.65 29.97 -3.84
C GLY A 41 -3.61 28.97 -3.16
N ILE A 42 -3.22 27.72 -3.06
CA ILE A 42 -4.00 26.63 -2.47
C ILE A 42 -3.55 26.40 -1.02
N GLU A 43 -4.51 26.45 -0.11
CA GLU A 43 -4.27 26.17 1.31
C GLU A 43 -4.15 24.66 1.55
N TYR A 44 -3.29 24.28 2.50
CA TYR A 44 -3.06 22.88 2.91
C TYR A 44 -2.85 22.79 4.42
N GLN A 45 -2.99 21.59 4.95
CA GLN A 45 -2.67 21.23 6.32
C GLN A 45 -1.53 20.20 6.31
N GLU A 46 -0.67 20.25 7.31
CA GLU A 46 0.41 19.27 7.49
C GLU A 46 -0.07 18.13 8.39
N THR A 47 0.43 16.91 8.16
CA THR A 47 0.18 15.71 8.94
C THR A 47 1.44 14.84 8.95
N LEU A 48 1.69 14.05 9.99
CA LEU A 48 2.83 13.11 10.11
C LEU A 48 4.20 13.75 9.77
N GLU A 49 4.42 15.03 10.08
CA GLU A 49 5.62 15.80 9.72
C GLU A 49 5.90 15.91 8.22
N THR A 50 5.72 14.84 7.43
CA THR A 50 6.06 14.76 6.01
C THR A 50 4.86 14.64 5.08
N GLY A 51 3.64 14.49 5.59
CA GLY A 51 2.39 14.42 4.81
C GLY A 51 1.69 15.77 4.66
N LEU A 52 0.81 15.86 3.66
CA LEU A 52 -0.01 17.04 3.39
C LEU A 52 -1.47 16.63 3.09
N VAL A 53 -2.39 17.48 3.51
CA VAL A 53 -3.82 17.35 3.21
C VAL A 53 -4.34 18.66 2.63
N VAL A 54 -5.01 18.58 1.48
CA VAL A 54 -5.70 19.72 0.83
C VAL A 54 -7.19 19.48 0.90
N ILE A 55 -7.97 20.52 1.25
CA ILE A 55 -9.41 20.41 1.41
C ILE A 55 -10.10 21.51 0.62
N PHE A 56 -10.99 21.14 -0.28
CA PHE A 56 -11.90 22.04 -0.94
C PHE A 56 -13.31 21.87 -0.36
N LYS A 57 -13.91 22.98 0.04
CA LYS A 57 -15.27 23.02 0.55
C LYS A 57 -16.28 23.22 -0.56
N ALA A 58 -17.38 22.49 -0.50
CA ALA A 58 -18.50 22.68 -1.41
C ALA A 58 -19.09 24.08 -1.32
N SER A 59 -19.76 24.52 -2.39
CA SER A 59 -20.47 25.82 -2.43
C SER A 59 -21.75 25.81 -1.58
N ILE A 60 -22.20 24.64 -1.15
CA ILE A 60 -23.29 24.45 -0.18
C ILE A 60 -22.75 23.95 1.15
N GLU A 61 -23.48 24.19 2.23
CA GLU A 61 -23.14 23.60 3.54
C GLU A 61 -23.41 22.11 3.53
N THR A 62 -22.33 21.30 3.61
CA THR A 62 -22.40 19.84 3.63
C THR A 62 -21.21 19.27 4.39
N LYS A 63 -21.38 18.06 4.93
CA LYS A 63 -20.28 17.20 5.41
C LYS A 63 -19.87 16.15 4.38
N ASP A 64 -20.69 15.92 3.36
CA ASP A 64 -20.42 14.92 2.34
C ASP A 64 -19.12 15.25 1.61
N THR A 65 -18.23 14.27 1.57
CA THR A 65 -16.84 14.47 1.17
C THR A 65 -16.36 13.26 0.37
N ILE A 66 -15.56 13.48 -0.66
CA ILE A 66 -14.80 12.44 -1.34
C ILE A 66 -13.31 12.61 -1.04
N LEU A 67 -12.58 11.50 -0.96
CA LEU A 67 -11.18 11.49 -0.61
C LEU A 67 -10.34 10.88 -1.74
N PHE A 68 -9.20 11.52 -2.04
CA PHE A 68 -8.19 11.05 -2.98
C PHE A 68 -6.86 10.92 -2.27
N ARG A 69 -6.11 9.85 -2.55
CA ARG A 69 -4.81 9.59 -1.94
C ARG A 69 -3.73 9.34 -2.98
N ALA A 70 -2.55 9.85 -2.73
CA ALA A 70 -1.29 9.41 -3.33
C ALA A 70 -0.25 9.22 -2.22
N ASP A 71 0.53 8.16 -2.32
CA ASP A 71 1.76 7.95 -1.56
C ASP A 71 2.89 8.83 -2.11
N ILE A 72 3.92 9.11 -1.28
CA ILE A 72 4.97 10.06 -1.64
C ILE A 72 6.40 9.58 -1.35
N ASP A 73 6.57 8.45 -0.68
CA ASP A 73 7.87 7.91 -0.28
C ASP A 73 8.59 7.14 -1.40
N ALA A 74 9.86 6.85 -1.20
CA ALA A 74 10.72 6.13 -2.13
C ALA A 74 11.37 4.91 -1.46
N LEU A 75 12.07 4.11 -2.26
CA LEU A 75 12.66 2.84 -1.87
C LEU A 75 14.19 2.90 -1.76
N PRO A 76 14.83 2.09 -0.87
CA PRO A 76 16.27 1.98 -0.76
C PRO A 76 16.86 1.14 -1.91
N ILE A 77 16.74 1.63 -3.14
CA ILE A 77 17.17 0.99 -4.38
C ILE A 77 18.12 1.92 -5.12
N SER A 78 19.28 1.41 -5.54
CA SER A 78 20.19 2.16 -6.40
C SER A 78 19.69 2.15 -7.84
N GLU A 79 19.38 3.32 -8.38
CA GLU A 79 18.87 3.45 -9.74
C GLU A 79 19.92 3.13 -10.80
N GLU A 80 19.54 2.35 -11.83
CA GLU A 80 20.40 1.98 -12.96
C GLU A 80 19.94 2.61 -14.29
N ASN A 81 18.90 3.42 -14.31
CA ASN A 81 18.44 4.10 -15.51
C ASN A 81 19.51 5.10 -16.03
N ASP A 82 19.60 5.23 -17.36
CA ASP A 82 20.40 6.27 -18.04
C ASP A 82 19.46 7.36 -18.54
N VAL A 83 19.07 8.26 -17.62
CA VAL A 83 18.15 9.37 -17.88
C VAL A 83 18.65 10.66 -17.23
N ASP A 84 18.34 11.81 -17.83
CA ASP A 84 18.76 13.13 -17.35
C ASP A 84 18.17 13.49 -15.96
N PHE A 85 17.10 12.85 -15.57
CA PHE A 85 16.42 13.04 -14.29
C PHE A 85 16.62 11.90 -13.29
N LYS A 86 17.70 11.12 -13.45
CA LYS A 86 18.11 10.08 -12.49
C LYS A 86 18.19 10.61 -11.06
N SER A 87 17.91 9.73 -10.10
CA SER A 87 18.05 10.03 -8.67
C SER A 87 19.41 10.63 -8.34
N LYS A 88 19.42 11.70 -7.54
CA LYS A 88 20.62 12.34 -6.98
C LYS A 88 20.94 11.86 -5.57
N ASN A 89 20.09 11.01 -5.01
CA ASN A 89 20.25 10.42 -3.68
C ASN A 89 20.74 8.98 -3.87
N ASP A 90 22.06 8.76 -3.66
CA ASP A 90 22.66 7.43 -3.82
C ASP A 90 21.91 6.37 -2.99
N GLY A 91 21.55 5.27 -3.65
CA GLY A 91 20.85 4.16 -3.01
C GLY A 91 19.36 4.38 -2.75
N VAL A 92 18.76 5.46 -3.26
CA VAL A 92 17.32 5.74 -3.10
C VAL A 92 16.70 6.05 -4.46
N MET A 93 15.53 5.48 -4.75
CA MET A 93 14.84 5.63 -6.03
C MET A 93 13.31 5.53 -5.86
N HIS A 94 12.54 6.31 -6.61
CA HIS A 94 11.11 6.06 -6.81
C HIS A 94 10.89 4.86 -7.74
N ALA A 95 11.11 3.65 -7.23
CA ALA A 95 10.99 2.40 -7.99
C ALA A 95 9.58 1.77 -7.89
N CYS A 96 8.62 2.42 -7.20
CA CYS A 96 7.21 2.04 -7.15
C CYS A 96 6.29 3.03 -7.88
N GLY A 97 6.83 4.16 -8.37
CA GLY A 97 6.06 5.14 -9.15
C GLY A 97 5.38 6.23 -8.32
N HIS A 98 5.70 6.36 -7.03
CA HIS A 98 5.09 7.36 -6.15
C HIS A 98 5.37 8.81 -6.57
N ASP A 99 6.46 9.08 -7.30
CA ASP A 99 6.71 10.33 -8.00
C ASP A 99 5.61 10.68 -9.02
N GLY A 100 5.11 9.65 -9.72
CA GLY A 100 3.97 9.77 -10.64
C GLY A 100 2.65 9.91 -9.90
N HIS A 101 2.41 9.11 -8.85
CA HIS A 101 1.19 9.20 -8.04
C HIS A 101 1.04 10.60 -7.43
N THR A 102 2.10 11.10 -6.79
CA THR A 102 2.19 12.46 -6.26
C THR A 102 1.88 13.50 -7.34
N THR A 103 2.49 13.36 -8.53
CA THR A 103 2.32 14.30 -9.64
C THR A 103 0.88 14.31 -10.16
N MET A 104 0.27 13.13 -10.34
CA MET A 104 -1.13 13.02 -10.77
C MET A 104 -2.08 13.65 -9.76
N LEU A 105 -1.89 13.40 -8.48
CA LEU A 105 -2.72 13.99 -7.43
C LEU A 105 -2.52 15.50 -7.35
N LEU A 106 -1.28 15.99 -7.41
CA LEU A 106 -0.97 17.43 -7.40
C LEU A 106 -1.60 18.15 -8.58
N GLY A 107 -1.53 17.55 -9.78
CA GLY A 107 -2.23 18.04 -10.96
C GLY A 107 -3.73 18.12 -10.73
N SER A 108 -4.30 17.10 -10.16
CA SER A 108 -5.74 17.04 -9.86
C SER A 108 -6.17 18.07 -8.82
N VAL A 109 -5.34 18.34 -7.82
CA VAL A 109 -5.58 19.41 -6.82
C VAL A 109 -5.70 20.79 -7.47
N ILE A 110 -4.81 21.09 -8.41
CA ILE A 110 -4.81 22.40 -9.06
C ILE A 110 -6.03 22.57 -9.98
N GLU A 111 -6.37 21.54 -10.75
CA GLU A 111 -7.59 21.55 -11.57
C GLU A 111 -8.86 21.58 -10.71
N ALA A 112 -8.87 20.87 -9.57
CA ALA A 112 -9.95 20.92 -8.60
C ALA A 112 -10.14 22.34 -8.03
N ALA A 113 -9.06 23.05 -7.73
CA ALA A 113 -9.14 24.44 -7.26
C ALA A 113 -9.85 25.37 -8.27
N ASP A 114 -9.57 25.20 -9.56
CA ASP A 114 -10.28 25.92 -10.63
C ASP A 114 -11.74 25.49 -10.74
N TYR A 115 -12.00 24.19 -10.65
CA TYR A 115 -13.35 23.64 -10.68
C TYR A 115 -14.23 24.17 -9.54
N TYR A 116 -13.75 24.10 -8.28
CA TYR A 116 -14.48 24.61 -7.10
C TYR A 116 -14.72 26.12 -7.14
N LYS A 117 -13.81 26.86 -7.74
CA LYS A 117 -13.94 28.31 -7.90
C LYS A 117 -15.02 28.72 -8.91
N ASN A 118 -15.18 27.91 -9.97
CA ASN A 118 -15.99 28.32 -11.14
C ASN A 118 -17.33 27.60 -11.25
N ASN A 119 -17.59 26.58 -10.39
CA ASN A 119 -18.80 25.76 -10.44
C ASN A 119 -19.52 25.72 -9.10
N ALA A 120 -20.82 25.49 -9.15
CA ALA A 120 -21.57 25.09 -7.95
C ALA A 120 -21.21 23.63 -7.62
N THR A 121 -20.80 23.39 -6.36
CA THR A 121 -20.36 22.08 -5.90
C THR A 121 -21.22 21.58 -4.75
N LYS A 122 -21.46 20.25 -4.70
CA LYS A 122 -22.36 19.57 -3.76
C LYS A 122 -21.62 18.85 -2.65
N VAL A 123 -20.38 18.39 -2.91
CA VAL A 123 -19.55 17.63 -1.95
C VAL A 123 -18.22 18.34 -1.74
N ASN A 124 -17.65 18.17 -0.55
CA ASN A 124 -16.25 18.56 -0.30
C ASN A 124 -15.30 17.55 -0.96
N SER A 125 -14.04 17.94 -1.13
CA SER A 125 -12.99 16.99 -1.50
C SER A 125 -11.77 17.11 -0.60
N ILE A 126 -11.17 15.99 -0.27
CA ILE A 126 -9.92 15.87 0.49
C ILE A 126 -8.89 15.18 -0.41
N PHE A 127 -7.71 15.78 -0.55
CA PHE A 127 -6.58 15.21 -1.25
C PHE A 127 -5.46 14.98 -0.25
N VAL A 128 -4.99 13.73 -0.16
CA VAL A 128 -4.00 13.28 0.82
C VAL A 128 -2.72 12.90 0.11
N PHE A 129 -1.63 13.59 0.43
CA PHE A 129 -0.27 13.20 0.07
C PHE A 129 0.30 12.44 1.28
N GLN A 130 0.28 11.11 1.18
CA GLN A 130 0.55 10.20 2.29
C GLN A 130 2.00 9.75 2.31
N PRO A 131 2.76 9.94 3.41
CA PRO A 131 4.09 9.38 3.58
C PRO A 131 4.06 7.91 3.97
N ALA A 132 5.21 7.24 3.86
CA ALA A 132 5.55 5.97 4.50
C ALA A 132 4.67 4.77 4.14
N GLU A 133 4.28 4.63 2.85
CA GLU A 133 3.55 3.44 2.39
C GLU A 133 4.42 2.19 2.49
N GLU A 134 5.68 2.26 2.05
CA GLU A 134 6.58 1.12 1.81
C GLU A 134 7.06 0.41 3.09
N THR A 135 6.99 1.05 4.24
CA THR A 135 7.62 0.50 5.46
C THR A 135 6.79 0.56 6.72
N PHE A 136 6.08 1.65 6.99
CA PHE A 136 5.49 1.91 8.31
C PHE A 136 3.96 1.90 8.32
N GLY A 137 3.31 1.65 7.16
CA GLY A 137 1.86 1.74 7.05
C GLY A 137 1.37 3.15 7.32
N GLY A 138 1.93 4.11 6.58
CA GLY A 138 1.62 5.54 6.70
C GLY A 138 0.15 5.86 6.59
N GLY A 139 -0.63 5.04 5.83
CA GLY A 139 -2.09 5.13 5.80
C GLY A 139 -2.73 4.96 7.18
N ASN A 140 -2.29 3.96 7.98
CA ASN A 140 -2.77 3.79 9.35
C ASN A 140 -2.33 4.94 10.27
N LEU A 141 -1.08 5.36 10.13
CA LEU A 141 -0.57 6.49 10.92
C LEU A 141 -1.36 7.76 10.61
N LEU A 142 -1.62 8.05 9.34
CA LEU A 142 -2.32 9.25 8.88
C LEU A 142 -3.77 9.30 9.34
N ILE A 143 -4.52 8.20 9.25
CA ILE A 143 -5.91 8.20 9.71
C ILE A 143 -6.05 8.31 11.23
N ASN A 144 -4.99 8.05 11.99
CA ASN A 144 -4.95 8.26 13.43
C ASN A 144 -4.43 9.66 13.81
N ASP A 145 -3.67 10.33 12.95
CA ASP A 145 -3.11 11.66 13.19
C ASP A 145 -4.05 12.78 12.72
N PHE A 146 -4.61 12.67 11.52
CA PHE A 146 -5.49 13.68 10.95
C PHE A 146 -6.95 13.49 11.39
N ASP A 147 -7.61 14.57 11.84
CA ASP A 147 -9.01 14.53 12.26
C ASP A 147 -9.98 14.52 11.08
N PHE A 148 -10.44 13.34 10.69
CA PHE A 148 -11.48 13.15 9.66
C PHE A 148 -12.92 13.28 10.21
N SER A 149 -13.13 13.40 11.52
CA SER A 149 -14.47 13.41 12.14
C SER A 149 -15.42 14.52 11.67
N PRO A 150 -14.94 15.71 11.19
CA PRO A 150 -15.82 16.72 10.63
C PRO A 150 -16.48 16.33 9.31
N TYR A 151 -15.99 15.29 8.62
CA TYR A 151 -16.36 14.93 7.25
C TYR A 151 -17.15 13.62 7.23
N ASN A 152 -18.18 13.56 6.37
CA ASN A 152 -18.86 12.33 6.00
C ASN A 152 -18.23 11.83 4.70
N ILE A 153 -17.18 11.01 4.80
CA ILE A 153 -16.47 10.53 3.62
C ILE A 153 -17.31 9.48 2.91
N LEU A 154 -17.81 9.82 1.73
CA LEU A 154 -18.67 8.97 0.91
C LEU A 154 -17.90 7.85 0.24
N ALA A 155 -16.68 8.15 -0.23
CA ALA A 155 -15.76 7.20 -0.83
C ALA A 155 -14.33 7.73 -0.85
N SER A 156 -13.35 6.79 -0.83
CA SER A 156 -11.93 7.10 -0.98
C SER A 156 -11.36 6.39 -2.21
N TYR A 157 -10.51 7.11 -2.96
CA TYR A 157 -9.94 6.67 -4.23
C TYR A 157 -8.43 6.77 -4.22
N ALA A 158 -7.75 5.74 -4.76
CA ALA A 158 -6.33 5.78 -5.08
C ALA A 158 -6.07 5.19 -6.46
N LEU A 159 -5.00 5.65 -7.10
CA LEU A 159 -4.53 5.18 -8.39
C LEU A 159 -3.05 4.87 -8.30
N HIS A 160 -2.66 3.63 -8.61
CA HIS A 160 -1.29 3.16 -8.55
C HIS A 160 -0.78 2.74 -9.94
N MET A 161 0.46 3.00 -10.22
CA MET A 161 1.10 2.58 -11.48
C MET A 161 1.32 1.07 -11.52
N ASN A 162 1.09 0.45 -12.69
CA ASN A 162 1.27 -0.99 -12.85
C ASN A 162 1.95 -1.34 -14.18
N PRO A 163 3.16 -1.93 -14.15
CA PRO A 163 3.92 -2.31 -15.34
C PRO A 163 3.40 -3.56 -16.07
N ASP A 164 2.43 -4.27 -15.53
CA ASP A 164 1.88 -5.47 -16.16
C ASP A 164 0.88 -5.13 -17.28
N TYR A 165 0.37 -3.88 -17.32
CA TYR A 165 -0.67 -3.45 -18.24
C TYR A 165 -0.20 -2.37 -19.22
N PRO A 166 -0.83 -2.33 -20.42
CA PRO A 166 -0.51 -1.37 -21.45
C PRO A 166 -0.60 0.09 -20.96
N GLU A 167 0.28 0.91 -21.46
CA GLU A 167 0.39 2.34 -21.17
C GLU A 167 -0.95 3.08 -21.33
N GLY A 168 -1.37 3.81 -20.31
CA GLY A 168 -2.54 4.67 -20.33
C GLY A 168 -3.89 4.00 -20.05
N HIS A 169 -3.93 2.67 -19.84
CA HIS A 169 -5.16 1.97 -19.47
C HIS A 169 -5.40 2.07 -17.96
N ILE A 170 -6.62 2.38 -17.56
CA ILE A 170 -7.07 2.17 -16.19
C ILE A 170 -7.43 0.70 -16.01
N VAL A 171 -6.96 0.09 -14.93
CA VAL A 171 -7.19 -1.33 -14.63
C VAL A 171 -7.80 -1.46 -13.24
N SER A 172 -8.94 -2.10 -13.13
CA SER A 172 -9.61 -2.30 -11.83
C SER A 172 -10.60 -3.46 -11.92
N LYS A 173 -11.16 -3.85 -10.79
CA LYS A 173 -12.28 -4.80 -10.68
C LYS A 173 -13.06 -4.53 -9.40
N PRO A 174 -14.28 -5.04 -9.25
CA PRO A 174 -14.96 -5.06 -7.97
C PRO A 174 -14.34 -6.11 -7.04
N LYS A 175 -14.46 -5.93 -5.74
CA LYS A 175 -13.98 -6.82 -4.68
C LYS A 175 -12.47 -6.85 -4.56
N GLU A 176 -11.87 -8.05 -4.49
CA GLU A 176 -10.46 -8.25 -4.15
C GLU A 176 -9.52 -7.62 -5.19
N ILE A 177 -8.63 -6.72 -4.74
CA ILE A 177 -7.57 -6.10 -5.54
C ILE A 177 -6.20 -6.55 -5.05
N MET A 178 -5.92 -6.42 -3.74
CA MET A 178 -4.68 -6.84 -3.11
C MET A 178 -4.93 -7.56 -1.80
N ALA A 179 -4.05 -8.51 -1.46
CA ALA A 179 -4.16 -9.28 -0.24
C ALA A 179 -3.76 -8.45 0.98
N SER A 180 -4.20 -8.89 2.15
CA SER A 180 -3.66 -8.44 3.43
C SER A 180 -2.18 -8.83 3.56
N ALA A 181 -1.40 -8.01 4.23
CA ALA A 181 0.01 -8.27 4.53
C ALA A 181 0.18 -8.39 6.05
N ASN A 182 0.45 -9.57 6.56
CA ASN A 182 0.60 -9.81 7.99
C ASN A 182 1.85 -10.62 8.26
N GLU A 183 2.66 -10.21 9.20
CA GLU A 183 3.85 -10.90 9.64
C GLU A 183 3.64 -11.55 11.00
N TYR A 184 4.38 -12.63 11.27
CA TYR A 184 4.40 -13.27 12.57
C TYR A 184 5.81 -13.74 12.93
N ARG A 185 6.07 -13.81 14.25
CA ARG A 185 7.31 -14.32 14.83
C ARG A 185 6.98 -15.30 15.92
N ILE A 186 7.69 -16.43 15.95
CA ILE A 186 7.50 -17.51 16.92
C ILE A 186 8.81 -17.75 17.63
N TYR A 187 8.83 -17.57 18.94
CA TYR A 187 9.96 -17.78 19.81
C TYR A 187 9.71 -19.01 20.66
N ILE A 188 10.64 -19.96 20.62
CA ILE A 188 10.52 -21.25 21.32
C ILE A 188 11.66 -21.35 22.32
N LYS A 189 11.31 -21.51 23.59
CA LYS A 189 12.22 -21.73 24.72
C LYS A 189 12.06 -23.14 25.25
N GLY A 190 13.09 -23.95 25.06
CA GLY A 190 13.23 -25.27 25.63
C GLY A 190 14.13 -25.26 26.86
N ARG A 191 14.91 -26.35 27.02
CA ARG A 191 15.89 -26.49 28.07
C ARG A 191 17.13 -27.22 27.55
N ALA A 192 18.31 -26.60 27.65
CA ALA A 192 19.57 -27.17 27.24
C ALA A 192 19.93 -28.41 28.06
N ALA A 193 20.57 -29.37 27.41
CA ALA A 193 21.17 -30.54 28.05
C ALA A 193 22.30 -31.09 27.16
N HIS A 194 23.25 -31.80 27.76
CA HIS A 194 24.22 -32.57 26.98
C HIS A 194 23.49 -33.65 26.19
N VAL A 195 23.84 -33.88 24.92
CA VAL A 195 23.12 -34.87 24.06
C VAL A 195 23.04 -36.25 24.64
N GLY A 196 24.04 -36.69 25.42
CA GLY A 196 24.05 -37.96 26.18
C GLY A 196 23.02 -38.00 27.32
N LEU A 197 22.46 -36.86 27.73
CA LEU A 197 21.44 -36.71 28.76
C LEU A 197 20.18 -36.02 28.20
N LYS A 198 19.88 -36.21 26.91
CA LYS A 198 18.79 -35.55 26.19
C LYS A 198 17.43 -35.65 26.87
N ASN A 199 17.18 -36.71 27.63
CA ASN A 199 15.96 -36.89 28.39
C ASN A 199 15.75 -35.90 29.54
N THR A 200 16.75 -35.13 29.88
CA THR A 200 16.67 -34.03 30.87
C THR A 200 16.46 -32.65 30.21
N GLY A 201 16.60 -32.58 28.89
CA GLY A 201 16.39 -31.38 28.09
C GLY A 201 14.98 -31.28 27.51
N ILE A 202 14.69 -30.12 26.88
CA ILE A 202 13.54 -29.89 25.99
C ILE A 202 14.11 -29.25 24.71
N ASP A 203 14.02 -29.99 23.61
CA ASP A 203 14.69 -29.59 22.36
C ASP A 203 13.84 -28.58 21.57
N ALA A 204 14.23 -27.30 21.63
CA ALA A 204 13.54 -26.23 20.93
C ALA A 204 13.56 -26.39 19.40
N LEU A 205 14.63 -26.96 18.81
CA LEU A 205 14.67 -27.24 17.37
C LEU A 205 13.66 -28.30 16.95
N ASN A 206 13.50 -29.35 17.77
CA ASN A 206 12.46 -30.36 17.51
C ASN A 206 11.06 -29.73 17.59
N VAL A 207 10.80 -28.90 18.60
CA VAL A 207 9.51 -28.20 18.74
C VAL A 207 9.29 -27.25 17.55
N ALA A 208 10.30 -26.51 17.09
CA ALA A 208 10.22 -25.66 15.91
C ALA A 208 9.87 -26.47 14.65
N THR A 209 10.47 -27.64 14.47
CA THR A 209 10.13 -28.55 13.35
C THR A 209 8.68 -29.00 13.40
N MET A 210 8.16 -29.36 14.59
CA MET A 210 6.76 -29.74 14.78
C MET A 210 5.85 -28.54 14.46
N PHE A 211 6.18 -27.36 14.94
CA PHE A 211 5.41 -26.13 14.64
C PHE A 211 5.39 -25.86 13.15
N PHE A 212 6.54 -25.91 12.47
CA PHE A 212 6.64 -25.74 11.02
C PHE A 212 5.71 -26.70 10.26
N GLN A 213 5.69 -27.96 10.62
CA GLN A 213 4.85 -28.96 9.96
C GLN A 213 3.34 -28.70 10.17
N GLU A 214 2.94 -28.23 11.36
CA GLU A 214 1.54 -27.84 11.59
C GLU A 214 1.17 -26.60 10.78
N MET A 215 2.05 -25.59 10.69
CA MET A 215 1.82 -24.39 9.86
C MET A 215 1.51 -24.74 8.40
N LEU A 216 2.19 -25.74 7.82
CA LEU A 216 1.94 -26.17 6.43
C LEU A 216 0.52 -26.74 6.22
N LYS A 217 -0.13 -27.19 7.27
CA LYS A 217 -1.48 -27.79 7.21
C LYS A 217 -2.60 -26.77 7.45
N LEU A 218 -2.29 -25.62 8.07
CA LEU A 218 -3.32 -24.70 8.58
C LEU A 218 -4.27 -24.23 7.47
N ASN A 219 -3.74 -23.88 6.31
CA ASN A 219 -4.56 -23.43 5.19
C ASN A 219 -5.57 -24.50 4.75
N ALA A 220 -5.11 -25.73 4.58
CA ALA A 220 -5.96 -26.84 4.11
C ALA A 220 -7.01 -27.28 5.14
N LEU A 221 -6.74 -27.11 6.44
CA LEU A 221 -7.59 -27.64 7.51
C LEU A 221 -8.57 -26.60 8.08
N HIS A 222 -8.25 -25.33 8.02
CA HIS A 222 -8.99 -24.29 8.79
C HIS A 222 -9.65 -23.22 7.94
N THR A 223 -9.24 -23.03 6.67
CA THR A 223 -9.83 -22.01 5.80
C THR A 223 -10.78 -22.64 4.76
N LYS A 224 -11.63 -21.81 4.14
CA LYS A 224 -12.52 -22.27 3.08
C LYS A 224 -11.70 -22.72 1.86
N ALA A 225 -11.93 -23.89 1.34
CA ALA A 225 -11.16 -24.47 0.23
C ALA A 225 -11.11 -23.61 -1.06
N ARG A 226 -12.07 -22.71 -1.25
CA ARG A 226 -12.15 -21.78 -2.39
C ARG A 226 -11.36 -20.49 -2.19
N ASN A 227 -10.92 -20.22 -0.97
CA ASN A 227 -10.22 -18.96 -0.66
C ASN A 227 -8.72 -19.13 -0.92
N THR A 228 -8.12 -18.10 -1.51
CA THR A 228 -6.67 -18.05 -1.71
C THR A 228 -6.02 -17.45 -0.46
N ASN A 229 -5.17 -18.26 0.19
CA ASN A 229 -4.41 -17.85 1.36
C ASN A 229 -2.96 -18.32 1.22
N ILE A 230 -2.00 -17.50 1.63
CA ILE A 230 -0.60 -17.88 1.78
C ILE A 230 -0.24 -17.85 3.26
N ILE A 231 0.32 -18.95 3.76
CA ILE A 231 0.98 -19.03 5.05
C ILE A 231 2.39 -19.52 4.77
N HIS A 232 3.37 -18.65 4.94
CA HIS A 232 4.75 -18.92 4.59
C HIS A 232 5.69 -18.69 5.77
N ILE A 233 6.65 -19.60 5.96
CA ILE A 233 7.75 -19.45 6.91
C ILE A 233 9.00 -19.16 6.10
N GLY A 234 9.51 -17.95 6.23
CA GLY A 234 10.69 -17.47 5.49
C GLY A 234 12.00 -17.72 6.22
N LYS A 235 11.97 -17.82 7.57
CA LYS A 235 13.16 -18.06 8.39
C LYS A 235 12.86 -19.05 9.50
N MET A 236 13.83 -19.95 9.75
CA MET A 236 13.86 -20.86 10.87
C MET A 236 15.29 -21.10 11.30
N TYR A 237 15.60 -20.90 12.58
CA TYR A 237 16.93 -21.18 13.12
C TYR A 237 16.87 -21.50 14.61
N GLY A 238 17.94 -22.08 15.17
CA GLY A 238 18.06 -22.40 16.58
C GLY A 238 19.26 -23.27 16.90
N GLY A 239 19.50 -23.50 18.19
CA GLY A 239 20.60 -24.29 18.70
C GLY A 239 21.97 -23.60 18.62
N ASP A 240 22.89 -23.98 19.53
CA ASP A 240 24.20 -23.33 19.68
C ASP A 240 25.35 -24.29 19.34
N ALA A 241 25.19 -25.61 19.54
CA ALA A 241 26.23 -26.60 19.32
C ALA A 241 25.67 -27.99 18.96
N MET A 242 26.42 -28.77 18.17
CA MET A 242 26.01 -30.05 17.65
C MET A 242 25.77 -31.15 18.73
N ASN A 243 26.34 -31.00 19.90
CA ASN A 243 26.25 -31.96 21.01
C ASN A 243 25.47 -31.44 22.22
N VAL A 244 24.66 -30.41 22.02
CA VAL A 244 23.79 -29.78 23.03
C VAL A 244 22.36 -29.79 22.54
N VAL A 245 21.41 -30.19 23.37
CA VAL A 245 19.96 -30.02 23.12
C VAL A 245 19.67 -28.53 23.01
N ALA A 246 19.06 -28.11 21.92
CA ALA A 246 18.79 -26.71 21.65
C ALA A 246 17.84 -26.07 22.67
N GLU A 247 18.28 -25.01 23.32
CA GLU A 247 17.45 -24.27 24.27
C GLU A 247 16.53 -23.27 23.58
N ASN A 248 16.96 -22.68 22.46
CA ASN A 248 16.22 -21.65 21.77
C ASN A 248 16.03 -22.02 20.29
N ALA A 249 14.85 -21.71 19.76
CA ALA A 249 14.58 -21.71 18.34
C ALA A 249 13.61 -20.57 17.97
N TYR A 250 13.62 -20.19 16.69
CA TYR A 250 12.88 -19.07 16.15
C TYR A 250 12.35 -19.39 14.76
N LEU A 251 11.10 -18.96 14.49
CA LEU A 251 10.52 -18.97 13.15
C LEU A 251 9.94 -17.57 12.85
N GLU A 252 9.99 -17.18 11.59
CA GLU A 252 9.42 -15.92 11.11
C GLU A 252 8.76 -16.16 9.76
N GLY A 253 7.59 -15.55 9.55
CA GLY A 253 6.84 -15.74 8.33
C GLY A 253 5.77 -14.69 8.07
N THR A 254 5.02 -14.91 7.01
CA THR A 254 3.96 -14.01 6.56
C THR A 254 2.68 -14.76 6.24
N ILE A 255 1.56 -14.07 6.42
CA ILE A 255 0.22 -14.49 6.01
C ILE A 255 -0.30 -13.49 4.97
N ARG A 256 -0.80 -14.00 3.84
CA ARG A 256 -1.50 -13.23 2.81
C ARG A 256 -2.89 -13.80 2.63
N THR A 257 -3.92 -12.96 2.64
CA THR A 257 -5.31 -13.38 2.42
C THR A 257 -6.17 -12.20 1.97
N TYR A 258 -7.20 -12.48 1.18
CA TYR A 258 -8.22 -11.49 0.87
C TYR A 258 -9.35 -11.45 1.92
N SER A 259 -9.43 -12.47 2.80
CA SER A 259 -10.49 -12.62 3.79
C SER A 259 -10.00 -12.31 5.20
N MET A 260 -10.51 -11.25 5.80
CA MET A 260 -10.22 -10.93 7.21
C MET A 260 -10.77 -12.02 8.18
N GLU A 261 -11.82 -12.75 7.79
CA GLU A 261 -12.33 -13.92 8.52
C GLU A 261 -11.29 -15.07 8.50
N ASP A 262 -10.72 -15.33 7.32
CA ASP A 262 -9.66 -16.35 7.21
C ASP A 262 -8.40 -15.93 7.98
N LEU A 263 -8.02 -14.65 7.95
CA LEU A 263 -6.89 -14.14 8.74
C LEU A 263 -7.09 -14.40 10.24
N ALA A 264 -8.26 -14.08 10.75
CA ALA A 264 -8.60 -14.34 12.16
C ALA A 264 -8.56 -15.82 12.48
N THR A 265 -9.08 -16.67 11.58
CA THR A 265 -9.09 -18.13 11.71
C THR A 265 -7.66 -18.70 11.71
N ILE A 266 -6.80 -18.22 10.81
CA ILE A 266 -5.39 -18.63 10.72
C ILE A 266 -4.64 -18.22 11.99
N LYS A 267 -4.79 -16.98 12.46
CA LYS A 267 -4.16 -16.51 13.71
C LYS A 267 -4.60 -17.35 14.91
N ALA A 268 -5.90 -17.66 15.02
CA ALA A 268 -6.42 -18.52 16.08
C ALA A 268 -5.86 -19.97 15.99
N ALA A 269 -5.71 -20.51 14.79
CA ALA A 269 -5.13 -21.86 14.59
C ALA A 269 -3.64 -21.89 14.96
N ILE A 270 -2.87 -20.83 14.67
CA ILE A 270 -1.48 -20.68 15.12
C ILE A 270 -1.41 -20.69 16.65
N GLU A 271 -2.26 -19.94 17.33
CA GLU A 271 -2.33 -19.90 18.79
C GLU A 271 -2.72 -21.26 19.40
N ASN A 272 -3.67 -21.97 18.80
CA ASN A 272 -4.05 -23.31 19.22
C ASN A 272 -2.88 -24.31 19.06
N THR A 273 -2.14 -24.21 17.96
CA THR A 273 -0.92 -25.00 17.73
C THR A 273 0.12 -24.71 18.81
N ARG A 274 0.35 -23.43 19.15
CA ARG A 274 1.22 -23.02 20.24
C ARG A 274 0.86 -23.73 21.56
N VAL A 275 -0.40 -23.61 21.98
CA VAL A 275 -0.89 -24.22 23.23
C VAL A 275 -0.72 -25.75 23.20
N GLY A 276 -1.08 -26.37 22.08
CA GLY A 276 -0.93 -27.84 21.93
C GLY A 276 0.51 -28.31 22.05
N LEU A 277 1.45 -27.62 21.42
CA LEU A 277 2.87 -27.97 21.48
C LEU A 277 3.50 -27.67 22.85
N GLU A 278 3.10 -26.62 23.54
CA GLU A 278 3.52 -26.37 24.93
C GLU A 278 3.13 -27.53 25.86
N HIS A 279 1.86 -27.98 25.75
CA HIS A 279 1.38 -29.12 26.52
C HIS A 279 2.11 -30.42 26.18
N LEU A 280 2.37 -30.67 24.91
CA LEU A 280 3.00 -31.90 24.44
C LEU A 280 4.48 -32.00 24.82
N THR A 281 5.20 -30.88 24.77
CA THR A 281 6.67 -30.85 24.83
C THR A 281 7.23 -30.27 26.14
N GLY A 282 6.44 -29.45 26.83
CA GLY A 282 6.86 -28.68 27.99
C GLY A 282 7.74 -27.47 27.64
N ALA A 283 7.89 -27.12 26.35
CA ALA A 283 8.52 -25.89 25.92
C ALA A 283 7.63 -24.69 26.25
N SER A 284 8.21 -23.48 26.31
CA SER A 284 7.47 -22.23 26.33
C SER A 284 7.54 -21.60 24.94
N ILE A 285 6.39 -21.23 24.40
CA ILE A 285 6.27 -20.69 23.04
C ILE A 285 5.56 -19.34 23.09
N ARG A 286 6.16 -18.32 22.48
CA ARG A 286 5.54 -17.00 22.28
C ARG A 286 5.33 -16.77 20.79
N VAL A 287 4.15 -16.31 20.42
CA VAL A 287 3.81 -15.87 19.06
C VAL A 287 3.53 -14.37 19.10
N ASP A 288 4.25 -13.64 18.27
CA ASP A 288 4.02 -12.20 18.07
C ASP A 288 3.48 -12.01 16.64
N PHE A 289 2.33 -11.37 16.52
CA PHE A 289 1.80 -10.89 15.25
C PHE A 289 2.10 -9.40 15.12
N ALA A 290 2.77 -9.01 14.04
CA ALA A 290 2.91 -7.59 13.70
C ALA A 290 1.53 -7.01 13.30
N GLU A 291 1.37 -5.70 13.49
CA GLU A 291 0.26 -4.99 12.87
C GLU A 291 0.47 -5.02 11.35
N GLY A 292 -0.45 -5.63 10.64
CA GLY A 292 -0.35 -5.80 9.20
C GLY A 292 -1.38 -4.95 8.46
N TYR A 293 -1.30 -4.95 7.13
CA TYR A 293 -2.24 -4.24 6.27
C TYR A 293 -3.48 -5.10 6.03
N PRO A 294 -4.71 -4.53 6.12
CA PRO A 294 -5.92 -5.19 5.61
C PRO A 294 -5.81 -5.50 4.12
N ALA A 295 -6.71 -6.33 3.59
CA ALA A 295 -6.85 -6.51 2.16
C ALA A 295 -7.45 -5.24 1.51
N VAL A 296 -7.02 -4.91 0.30
CA VAL A 296 -7.68 -3.88 -0.53
C VAL A 296 -8.86 -4.54 -1.24
N ILE A 297 -10.06 -4.16 -0.84
CA ILE A 297 -11.31 -4.66 -1.38
C ILE A 297 -12.09 -3.49 -1.97
N ASN A 298 -12.24 -3.44 -3.28
CA ASN A 298 -13.05 -2.41 -3.92
C ASN A 298 -14.53 -2.62 -3.62
N ASP A 299 -15.13 -1.57 -3.08
CA ASP A 299 -16.58 -1.54 -2.85
C ASP A 299 -17.34 -1.32 -4.17
N GLU A 300 -18.55 -1.90 -4.24
CA GLU A 300 -19.36 -1.87 -5.46
C GLU A 300 -19.69 -0.46 -5.92
N VAL A 301 -20.10 0.43 -5.00
CA VAL A 301 -20.53 1.79 -5.36
C VAL A 301 -19.37 2.63 -5.93
N PRO A 302 -18.21 2.78 -5.24
CA PRO A 302 -17.07 3.49 -5.81
C PRO A 302 -16.56 2.85 -7.12
N TYR A 303 -16.63 1.53 -7.26
CA TYR A 303 -16.26 0.85 -8.49
C TYR A 303 -17.19 1.24 -9.65
N GLN A 304 -18.50 1.29 -9.45
CA GLN A 304 -19.44 1.75 -10.48
C GLN A 304 -19.18 3.21 -10.87
N VAL A 305 -18.86 4.07 -9.90
CA VAL A 305 -18.47 5.46 -10.19
C VAL A 305 -17.29 5.51 -11.15
N ILE A 306 -16.23 4.75 -10.90
CA ILE A 306 -15.06 4.79 -11.80
C ILE A 306 -15.36 4.21 -13.17
N ARG A 307 -16.27 3.24 -13.28
CA ARG A 307 -16.71 2.70 -14.57
C ARG A 307 -17.42 3.75 -15.42
N GLU A 308 -18.34 4.51 -14.82
CA GLU A 308 -19.05 5.60 -15.51
C GLU A 308 -18.09 6.74 -15.87
N VAL A 309 -17.14 7.08 -15.00
CA VAL A 309 -16.12 8.10 -15.27
C VAL A 309 -15.22 7.71 -16.45
N ILE A 310 -14.73 6.47 -16.46
CA ILE A 310 -13.87 5.95 -17.54
C ILE A 310 -14.59 6.02 -18.90
N GLU A 311 -15.85 5.61 -18.94
CA GLU A 311 -16.66 5.69 -20.14
C GLU A 311 -16.89 7.15 -20.59
N LYS A 312 -17.26 8.04 -19.66
CA LYS A 312 -17.54 9.45 -19.94
C LYS A 312 -16.30 10.22 -20.40
N GLU A 313 -15.15 9.98 -19.78
CA GLU A 313 -13.88 10.63 -20.10
C GLU A 313 -13.15 9.95 -21.27
N ASN A 314 -13.70 8.86 -21.83
CA ASN A 314 -13.10 8.07 -22.90
C ASN A 314 -11.67 7.60 -22.57
N ILE A 315 -11.49 7.03 -21.39
CA ILE A 315 -10.23 6.44 -20.93
C ILE A 315 -10.24 4.94 -21.27
N ASP A 316 -9.13 4.41 -21.76
CA ASP A 316 -8.98 2.99 -22.01
C ASP A 316 -9.05 2.19 -20.71
N TYR A 317 -9.77 1.06 -20.71
CA TYR A 317 -10.01 0.25 -19.54
C TYR A 317 -9.76 -1.24 -19.78
N ILE A 318 -9.16 -1.88 -18.76
CA ILE A 318 -9.02 -3.33 -18.69
C ILE A 318 -9.60 -3.79 -17.33
N GLU A 319 -10.46 -4.80 -17.35
CA GLU A 319 -10.89 -5.44 -16.11
C GLU A 319 -9.77 -6.35 -15.59
N LEU A 320 -9.40 -6.18 -14.31
CA LEU A 320 -8.38 -7.00 -13.64
C LEU A 320 -8.88 -8.44 -13.53
N GLU A 321 -8.17 -9.40 -14.10
CA GLU A 321 -8.58 -10.81 -14.05
C GLU A 321 -8.38 -11.41 -12.65
N GLU A 322 -7.17 -11.30 -12.10
CA GLU A 322 -6.79 -11.85 -10.80
C GLU A 322 -6.26 -10.77 -9.86
N ALA A 323 -6.64 -10.84 -8.60
CA ALA A 323 -6.14 -9.94 -7.56
C ALA A 323 -4.69 -10.28 -7.18
N TYR A 324 -3.93 -9.28 -6.75
CA TYR A 324 -2.54 -9.44 -6.37
C TYR A 324 -2.38 -9.95 -4.92
N LEU A 325 -1.31 -10.70 -4.67
CA LEU A 325 -0.99 -11.25 -3.35
C LEU A 325 0.06 -10.43 -2.58
N TYR A 326 0.30 -9.19 -2.99
CA TYR A 326 1.04 -8.20 -2.18
C TYR A 326 0.08 -7.22 -1.51
N GLY A 327 0.57 -6.48 -0.51
CA GLY A 327 -0.23 -5.59 0.32
C GLY A 327 -0.08 -4.13 -0.09
N GLU A 328 -1.05 -3.32 0.35
CA GLU A 328 -1.11 -1.87 0.12
C GLU A 328 -1.80 -1.21 1.32
N ASP A 329 -1.21 -0.17 1.86
CA ASP A 329 -1.68 0.47 3.09
C ASP A 329 -2.88 1.42 2.87
N PHE A 330 -3.22 1.75 1.61
CA PHE A 330 -4.50 2.39 1.28
C PHE A 330 -5.70 1.59 1.80
N SER A 331 -5.52 0.30 2.02
CA SER A 331 -6.52 -0.57 2.65
C SER A 331 -7.06 -0.03 3.98
N PHE A 332 -6.25 0.74 4.72
CA PHE A 332 -6.68 1.35 5.97
C PHE A 332 -7.77 2.41 5.80
N PHE A 333 -7.83 3.08 4.65
CA PHE A 333 -8.89 4.06 4.35
C PHE A 333 -10.29 3.44 4.29
N SER A 334 -10.38 2.10 4.17
CA SER A 334 -11.66 1.37 4.35
C SER A 334 -12.29 1.55 5.73
N ARG A 335 -11.54 2.03 6.73
CA ARG A 335 -12.06 2.40 8.05
C ARG A 335 -12.81 3.74 8.04
N LEU A 336 -12.57 4.58 7.04
CA LEU A 336 -13.19 5.90 6.89
C LEU A 336 -14.42 5.85 5.97
N SER A 337 -14.37 5.03 4.91
CA SER A 337 -15.41 5.01 3.87
C SER A 337 -15.30 3.75 3.00
N PRO A 338 -16.27 3.46 2.13
CA PRO A 338 -16.07 2.60 0.96
C PRO A 338 -14.88 3.07 0.12
N ILE A 339 -14.10 2.13 -0.43
CA ILE A 339 -12.88 2.44 -1.18
C ILE A 339 -12.93 1.94 -2.62
N ASN A 340 -12.20 2.61 -3.50
CA ASN A 340 -11.79 2.06 -4.80
C ASN A 340 -10.30 2.31 -5.04
N TYR A 341 -9.62 1.23 -5.37
CA TYR A 341 -8.23 1.23 -5.81
C TYR A 341 -8.17 0.77 -7.26
N SER A 342 -7.51 1.56 -8.09
CA SER A 342 -7.33 1.26 -9.50
C SER A 342 -5.85 1.32 -9.87
N PHE A 343 -5.47 0.65 -10.95
CA PHE A 343 -4.14 0.77 -11.52
C PHE A 343 -4.15 1.62 -12.78
N LEU A 344 -3.04 2.28 -13.05
CA LEU A 344 -2.72 2.91 -14.33
C LEU A 344 -1.61 2.11 -15.01
N GLY A 345 -1.91 1.49 -16.14
CA GLY A 345 -0.97 0.75 -16.95
C GLY A 345 0.14 1.64 -17.49
N LEU A 346 1.38 1.13 -17.47
CA LEU A 346 2.55 1.87 -17.92
C LEU A 346 3.45 1.11 -18.89
N ARG A 347 3.12 -0.17 -19.19
CA ARG A 347 3.94 -1.04 -20.05
C ARG A 347 4.00 -0.53 -21.47
N ASN A 348 5.19 -0.32 -22.00
CA ASN A 348 5.43 0.08 -23.38
C ASN A 348 6.68 -0.60 -23.91
N GLU A 349 6.50 -1.66 -24.71
CA GLU A 349 7.57 -2.46 -25.30
C GLU A 349 8.45 -1.63 -26.27
N GLU A 350 7.84 -0.73 -27.04
CA GLU A 350 8.55 0.07 -28.04
C GLU A 350 9.53 1.07 -27.41
N ARG A 351 9.21 1.55 -26.20
CA ARG A 351 10.03 2.47 -25.42
C ARG A 351 10.89 1.78 -24.35
N ASN A 352 10.81 0.45 -24.30
CA ASN A 352 11.49 -0.37 -23.28
C ASN A 352 11.06 -0.02 -21.82
N TYR A 353 9.81 0.42 -21.62
CA TYR A 353 9.23 0.55 -20.29
C TYR A 353 8.54 -0.78 -19.91
N VAL A 354 9.34 -1.76 -19.52
CA VAL A 354 8.92 -3.14 -19.24
C VAL A 354 9.38 -3.65 -17.86
N SER A 355 10.15 -2.82 -17.15
CA SER A 355 10.66 -3.17 -15.82
C SER A 355 9.56 -3.21 -14.79
N GLY A 356 9.58 -4.22 -13.92
CA GLY A 356 8.65 -4.36 -12.80
C GLY A 356 8.85 -3.30 -11.72
N LEU A 357 7.87 -3.16 -10.84
CA LEU A 357 8.01 -2.39 -9.60
C LEU A 357 9.18 -2.90 -8.76
N HIS A 358 9.76 -2.03 -7.92
CA HIS A 358 10.89 -2.34 -7.02
C HIS A 358 12.14 -2.83 -7.75
N THR A 359 12.30 -2.46 -9.03
CA THR A 359 13.52 -2.77 -9.80
C THR A 359 14.35 -1.51 -10.09
N PRO A 360 15.69 -1.62 -10.19
CA PRO A 360 16.57 -0.47 -10.40
C PRO A 360 16.40 0.22 -11.76
N THR A 361 15.67 -0.42 -12.68
CA THR A 361 15.41 0.09 -14.04
C THR A 361 13.95 0.47 -14.27
N PHE A 362 13.13 0.56 -13.19
CA PHE A 362 11.75 1.01 -13.28
C PHE A 362 11.67 2.42 -13.85
N ASN A 363 10.82 2.63 -14.84
CA ASN A 363 10.52 3.93 -15.43
C ASN A 363 9.26 3.84 -16.30
N PHE A 364 8.69 4.99 -16.67
CA PHE A 364 7.47 5.09 -17.48
C PHE A 364 7.42 6.38 -18.29
N ALA A 365 6.52 6.44 -19.28
CA ALA A 365 6.30 7.64 -20.10
C ALA A 365 5.42 8.66 -19.38
N GLU A 366 5.91 9.87 -19.18
CA GLU A 366 5.22 10.92 -18.42
C GLU A 366 3.87 11.36 -19.02
N LYS A 367 3.62 11.08 -20.29
CA LYS A 367 2.31 11.40 -20.93
C LYS A 367 1.11 10.75 -20.25
N ILE A 368 1.30 9.60 -19.55
CA ILE A 368 0.22 8.92 -18.82
C ILE A 368 -0.24 9.67 -17.58
N LEU A 369 0.57 10.58 -17.05
CA LEU A 369 0.21 11.39 -15.88
C LEU A 369 -1.09 12.17 -16.10
N LYS A 370 -1.34 12.61 -17.35
CA LYS A 370 -2.57 13.29 -17.71
C LYS A 370 -3.81 12.39 -17.57
N VAL A 371 -3.67 11.08 -17.85
CA VAL A 371 -4.76 10.11 -17.66
C VAL A 371 -5.16 10.01 -16.19
N GLY A 372 -4.16 9.99 -15.28
CA GLY A 372 -4.43 9.99 -13.85
C GLY A 372 -5.11 11.27 -13.36
N VAL A 373 -4.69 12.44 -13.86
CA VAL A 373 -5.39 13.72 -13.58
C VAL A 373 -6.83 13.67 -14.09
N GLN A 374 -7.05 13.18 -15.30
CA GLN A 374 -8.38 13.02 -15.89
C GLN A 374 -9.28 12.08 -15.05
N TYR A 375 -8.73 10.95 -14.60
CA TYR A 375 -9.41 10.00 -13.72
C TYR A 375 -9.89 10.66 -12.42
N TYR A 376 -9.01 11.31 -11.67
CA TYR A 376 -9.38 11.95 -10.40
C TYR A 376 -10.38 13.10 -10.59
N LEU A 377 -10.20 13.92 -11.62
CA LEU A 377 -11.16 14.99 -11.94
C LEU A 377 -12.51 14.46 -12.40
N GLY A 378 -12.52 13.38 -13.16
CA GLY A 378 -13.75 12.72 -13.56
C GLY A 378 -14.57 12.26 -12.35
N VAL A 379 -13.90 11.62 -11.37
CA VAL A 379 -14.53 11.21 -10.10
C VAL A 379 -15.06 12.44 -9.34
N LEU A 380 -14.25 13.49 -9.21
CA LEU A 380 -14.67 14.72 -8.54
C LEU A 380 -15.91 15.35 -9.18
N LYS A 381 -15.95 15.42 -10.51
CA LYS A 381 -17.09 15.95 -11.26
C LYS A 381 -18.34 15.09 -11.09
N TYR A 382 -18.20 13.77 -11.12
CA TYR A 382 -19.29 12.82 -10.93
C TYR A 382 -20.09 13.10 -9.65
N TYR A 383 -19.44 13.30 -8.53
CA TYR A 383 -20.10 13.59 -7.26
C TYR A 383 -20.69 15.01 -7.17
N ASN A 384 -20.34 15.89 -8.07
CA ASN A 384 -20.84 17.27 -8.11
C ASN A 384 -21.94 17.49 -9.18
N GLU A 385 -22.15 16.58 -10.09
CA GLU A 385 -23.27 16.55 -11.05
C GLU A 385 -24.56 16.06 -10.41
#